data_f59f33dbbfe349c5cbdab9a07d6afb4e
#
_entry.id   f59f33dbbfe349c5cbdab9a07d6afb4e
#
_cell.length_a   1.000
_cell.length_b   1.000
_cell.length_c   1.000
_cell.angle_alpha   90.00
_cell.angle_beta   90.00
_cell.angle_gamma   90.00
#
_symmetry.space_group_name_H-M   'P 1'
#
loop_
_entity.id
_entity.type
_entity.pdbx_description
1 polymer ?
#
loop_
_entity_poly.entity_id
_entity_poly.type
_entity_poly.pdbx_seq_one_letter_code
_entity_poly.pdbx_strand_id
1 'polypeptide(L)'
;MDTSRKNRIIKITIWVVCSIVVITALLAAAAFFWPAASKQLQSSSSEKLSYNDAIAAANRTVSGDTSNTDVRSECRSIIKTHGKKTAKAVMMIHGVSACPQQFADLGDTFFNAGYNIYIPRVPSHGLTDNKRHGEITIPAMAQFMNSSTSIISGLGDETGVVGLSGGANMATWITQYNSQTISRALLLSPFYQPSASETPSWKIPLLRNLYGRNIFPDSFTGSNLSYRALGKYIIIA
;
A
#
# COMPACT_ATOMS: atom_id res chain seq x y z
N MET A 1 -42.60 19.80 42.87
CA MET A 1 -41.48 20.34 42.08
C MET A 1 -42.06 21.49 41.25
N ASP A 2 -41.51 22.69 41.38
CA ASP A 2 -42.03 23.91 40.73
C ASP A 2 -41.98 23.73 39.21
N THR A 3 -43.09 24.05 38.53
CA THR A 3 -43.32 23.97 37.08
C THR A 3 -42.24 24.77 36.31
N SER A 4 -41.79 25.90 36.83
CA SER A 4 -40.73 26.71 36.29
C SER A 4 -39.38 25.95 36.25
N ARG A 5 -39.02 25.27 37.32
CA ARG A 5 -37.79 24.44 37.42
C ARG A 5 -37.83 23.23 36.49
N LYS A 6 -38.99 22.60 36.35
CA LYS A 6 -39.21 21.48 35.42
C LYS A 6 -39.03 21.93 33.96
N ASN A 7 -39.61 23.05 33.57
CA ASN A 7 -39.49 23.60 32.22
C ASN A 7 -38.05 24.03 31.88
N ARG A 8 -37.30 24.56 32.86
CA ARG A 8 -35.87 24.88 32.67
C ARG A 8 -35.02 23.63 32.48
N ILE A 9 -35.25 22.58 33.23
CA ILE A 9 -34.55 21.30 33.10
C ILE A 9 -34.84 20.71 31.70
N ILE A 10 -36.09 20.68 31.25
CA ILE A 10 -36.48 20.17 29.93
C ILE A 10 -35.76 20.95 28.83
N LYS A 11 -35.73 22.27 28.89
CA LYS A 11 -35.02 23.10 27.88
C LYS A 11 -33.53 22.76 27.88
N ILE A 12 -32.85 22.68 29.00
CA ILE A 12 -31.43 22.34 29.11
C ILE A 12 -31.19 20.94 28.49
N THR A 13 -32.02 19.95 28.84
CA THR A 13 -31.90 18.60 28.30
C THR A 13 -32.04 18.59 26.77
N ILE A 14 -33.04 19.31 26.21
CA ILE A 14 -33.22 19.45 24.76
C ILE A 14 -31.96 20.06 24.11
N TRP A 15 -31.44 21.16 24.67
CA TRP A 15 -30.21 21.79 24.15
C TRP A 15 -29.01 20.86 24.17
N VAL A 16 -28.83 20.11 25.25
CA VAL A 16 -27.73 19.13 25.38
C VAL A 16 -27.91 18.01 24.34
N VAL A 17 -29.10 17.45 24.19
CA VAL A 17 -29.37 16.40 23.19
C VAL A 17 -29.14 16.92 21.78
N CYS A 18 -29.67 18.10 21.44
CA CYS A 18 -29.45 18.73 20.13
C CYS A 18 -27.97 18.98 19.86
N SER A 19 -27.22 19.46 20.87
CA SER A 19 -25.77 19.68 20.74
C SER A 19 -25.03 18.36 20.47
N ILE A 20 -25.36 17.29 21.17
CA ILE A 20 -24.77 15.97 20.94
C ILE A 20 -25.07 15.47 19.53
N VAL A 21 -26.30 15.59 19.07
CA VAL A 21 -26.69 15.20 17.70
C VAL A 21 -25.90 15.99 16.64
N VAL A 22 -25.79 17.30 16.80
CA VAL A 22 -25.05 18.17 15.88
C VAL A 22 -23.56 17.80 15.89
N ILE A 23 -22.94 17.63 17.05
CA ILE A 23 -21.55 17.24 17.17
C ILE A 23 -21.31 15.88 16.49
N THR A 24 -22.18 14.91 16.75
CA THR A 24 -22.06 13.58 16.16
C THR A 24 -22.18 13.64 14.63
N ALA A 25 -23.11 14.45 14.12
CA ALA A 25 -23.28 14.64 12.68
C ALA A 25 -22.05 15.32 12.03
N LEU A 26 -21.46 16.32 12.71
CA LEU A 26 -20.23 16.97 12.24
C LEU A 26 -19.05 16.03 12.25
N LEU A 27 -18.89 15.21 13.28
CA LEU A 27 -17.82 14.20 13.34
C LEU A 27 -17.99 13.12 12.26
N ALA A 28 -19.21 12.67 12.01
CA ALA A 28 -19.51 11.74 10.93
C ALA A 28 -19.23 12.35 9.56
N ALA A 29 -19.63 13.60 9.34
CA ALA A 29 -19.32 14.33 8.11
C ALA A 29 -17.80 14.51 7.94
N ALA A 30 -17.08 14.90 9.00
CA ALA A 30 -15.64 15.02 8.97
C ALA A 30 -14.97 13.67 8.63
N ALA A 31 -15.38 12.58 9.24
CA ALA A 31 -14.86 11.25 8.95
C ALA A 31 -15.15 10.80 7.50
N PHE A 32 -16.29 11.17 6.96
CA PHE A 32 -16.71 10.81 5.61
C PHE A 32 -15.99 11.64 4.54
N PHE A 33 -15.89 12.96 4.72
CA PHE A 33 -15.34 13.89 3.75
C PHE A 33 -13.84 14.20 3.97
N TRP A 34 -13.17 13.54 4.91
CA TRP A 34 -11.76 13.78 5.17
C TRP A 34 -10.91 13.56 3.91
N PRO A 35 -10.07 14.51 3.49
CA PRO A 35 -9.25 14.36 2.31
C PRO A 35 -8.32 13.14 2.41
N ALA A 36 -8.28 12.33 1.36
CA ALA A 36 -7.42 11.14 1.32
C ALA A 36 -5.93 11.49 1.18
N ALA A 37 -5.61 12.69 0.73
CA ALA A 37 -4.26 13.09 0.38
C ALA A 37 -3.26 12.94 1.54
N SER A 38 -2.18 12.19 1.28
CA SER A 38 -0.99 12.14 2.12
C SER A 38 0.15 12.87 1.40
N LYS A 39 0.84 13.78 2.08
CA LYS A 39 1.96 14.53 1.49
C LYS A 39 3.04 13.60 0.91
N GLN A 40 3.28 12.45 1.55
CA GLN A 40 4.25 11.45 1.12
C GLN A 40 3.90 10.79 -0.23
N LEU A 41 2.63 10.88 -0.65
CA LEU A 41 2.14 10.28 -1.89
C LEU A 41 1.93 11.29 -3.03
N GLN A 42 2.24 12.57 -2.81
CA GLN A 42 2.03 13.63 -3.80
C GLN A 42 3.22 13.83 -4.76
N SER A 43 4.35 13.20 -4.48
CA SER A 43 5.55 13.26 -5.31
C SER A 43 6.43 12.05 -5.05
N SER A 44 7.25 11.71 -6.04
CA SER A 44 8.31 10.70 -5.88
C SER A 44 9.61 11.38 -5.41
N SER A 45 10.38 10.65 -4.61
CA SER A 45 11.75 10.97 -4.21
C SER A 45 12.73 9.88 -4.68
N SER A 46 12.36 9.10 -5.71
CA SER A 46 13.27 8.10 -6.28
C SER A 46 14.44 8.77 -7.00
N GLU A 47 15.60 8.14 -6.93
CA GLU A 47 16.83 8.60 -7.56
C GLU A 47 17.28 7.60 -8.64
N LYS A 48 17.94 8.10 -9.68
CA LYS A 48 18.53 7.22 -10.69
C LYS A 48 19.84 6.65 -10.16
N LEU A 49 19.92 5.33 -10.04
CA LEU A 49 21.11 4.65 -9.54
C LEU A 49 22.01 4.13 -10.69
N SER A 50 23.31 4.00 -10.41
CA SER A 50 24.18 3.15 -11.21
C SER A 50 23.80 1.68 -11.03
N TYR A 51 24.26 0.81 -11.94
CA TYR A 51 24.03 -0.64 -11.78
C TYR A 51 24.59 -1.18 -10.46
N ASN A 52 25.80 -0.77 -10.10
CA ASN A 52 26.44 -1.25 -8.87
C ASN A 52 25.69 -0.78 -7.61
N ASP A 53 25.24 0.47 -7.57
CA ASP A 53 24.48 1.00 -6.45
C ASP A 53 23.09 0.32 -6.35
N ALA A 54 22.45 0.05 -7.48
CA ALA A 54 21.18 -0.65 -7.55
C ALA A 54 21.32 -2.09 -7.01
N ILE A 55 22.36 -2.83 -7.43
CA ILE A 55 22.64 -4.17 -6.92
C ILE A 55 22.96 -4.14 -5.42
N ALA A 56 23.79 -3.18 -4.98
CA ALA A 56 24.11 -3.03 -3.56
C ALA A 56 22.82 -2.74 -2.73
N ALA A 57 21.93 -1.90 -3.24
CA ALA A 57 20.66 -1.60 -2.59
C ALA A 57 19.71 -2.81 -2.57
N ALA A 58 19.56 -3.52 -3.69
CA ALA A 58 18.74 -4.74 -3.77
C ALA A 58 19.28 -5.83 -2.82
N ASN A 59 20.57 -6.04 -2.77
CA ASN A 59 21.20 -7.02 -1.88
C ASN A 59 21.01 -6.65 -0.40
N ARG A 60 21.04 -5.36 -0.05
CA ARG A 60 20.70 -4.94 1.33
C ARG A 60 19.24 -5.31 1.68
N THR A 61 18.31 -5.14 0.76
CA THR A 61 16.90 -5.54 0.96
C THR A 61 16.80 -7.05 1.17
N VAL A 62 17.43 -7.86 0.31
CA VAL A 62 17.43 -9.32 0.42
C VAL A 62 18.11 -9.79 1.71
N SER A 63 19.24 -9.18 2.09
CA SER A 63 19.92 -9.49 3.34
C SER A 63 19.10 -9.12 4.57
N GLY A 64 18.42 -7.97 4.52
CA GLY A 64 17.48 -7.56 5.57
C GLY A 64 16.33 -8.55 5.74
N ASP A 65 15.74 -9.03 4.64
CA ASP A 65 14.73 -10.08 4.68
C ASP A 65 15.28 -11.39 5.22
N THR A 66 16.50 -11.74 4.88
CA THR A 66 17.14 -12.99 5.30
C THR A 66 17.48 -13.00 6.79
N SER A 67 17.91 -11.85 7.33
CA SER A 67 18.26 -11.70 8.75
C SER A 67 17.03 -11.54 9.65
N ASN A 68 15.88 -11.22 9.08
CA ASN A 68 14.63 -11.07 9.84
C ASN A 68 13.94 -12.44 9.99
N THR A 69 13.97 -13.00 11.19
CA THR A 69 13.38 -14.31 11.52
C THR A 69 11.87 -14.36 11.36
N ASP A 70 11.19 -13.20 11.35
CA ASP A 70 9.74 -13.13 11.12
C ASP A 70 9.40 -13.27 9.64
N VAL A 71 10.36 -13.06 8.72
CA VAL A 71 10.13 -13.21 7.28
C VAL A 71 10.20 -14.68 6.89
N ARG A 72 9.12 -15.20 6.31
CA ARG A 72 9.11 -16.56 5.78
C ARG A 72 10.15 -16.70 4.66
N SER A 73 10.87 -17.81 4.65
CA SER A 73 12.01 -18.01 3.73
C SER A 73 11.64 -17.87 2.25
N GLU A 74 10.46 -18.36 1.88
CA GLU A 74 9.90 -18.25 0.53
C GLU A 74 9.39 -16.84 0.17
N CYS A 75 9.26 -15.97 1.17
CA CYS A 75 8.73 -14.62 1.00
C CYS A 75 9.81 -13.53 0.95
N ARG A 76 11.08 -13.89 0.92
CA ARG A 76 12.18 -12.92 0.77
C ARG A 76 12.14 -12.24 -0.58
N SER A 77 12.62 -11.01 -0.63
CA SER A 77 12.80 -10.29 -1.89
C SER A 77 13.72 -11.05 -2.84
N ILE A 78 13.43 -10.97 -4.14
CA ILE A 78 14.17 -11.68 -5.18
C ILE A 78 14.87 -10.67 -6.08
N ILE A 79 16.16 -10.88 -6.34
CA ILE A 79 16.91 -10.18 -7.35
C ILE A 79 17.58 -11.21 -8.27
N LYS A 80 17.39 -11.08 -9.59
CA LYS A 80 18.06 -11.90 -10.60
C LYS A 80 18.67 -10.98 -11.63
N THR A 81 19.96 -11.12 -11.89
CA THR A 81 20.68 -10.26 -12.83
C THR A 81 21.64 -11.04 -13.70
N HIS A 82 21.91 -10.50 -14.88
CA HIS A 82 22.93 -11.01 -15.81
C HIS A 82 24.34 -10.43 -15.54
N GLY A 83 24.61 -9.95 -14.32
CA GLY A 83 25.90 -9.39 -13.91
C GLY A 83 26.20 -8.00 -14.48
N LYS A 84 25.25 -7.40 -15.19
CA LYS A 84 25.37 -6.08 -15.81
C LYS A 84 24.00 -5.46 -16.01
N LYS A 85 23.94 -4.15 -16.26
CA LYS A 85 22.75 -3.48 -16.74
C LYS A 85 22.30 -4.10 -18.07
N THR A 86 21.04 -4.45 -18.20
CA THR A 86 20.49 -5.04 -19.43
C THR A 86 19.68 -4.00 -20.22
N ALA A 87 19.33 -4.30 -21.48
CA ALA A 87 18.46 -3.45 -22.27
C ALA A 87 17.09 -3.25 -21.59
N LYS A 88 16.61 -4.27 -20.86
CA LYS A 88 15.32 -4.24 -20.19
C LYS A 88 15.42 -4.81 -18.77
N ALA A 89 14.70 -4.19 -17.84
CA ALA A 89 14.51 -4.72 -16.50
C ALA A 89 13.04 -4.60 -16.07
N VAL A 90 12.58 -5.49 -15.19
CA VAL A 90 11.21 -5.43 -14.67
C VAL A 90 11.17 -5.63 -13.16
N MET A 91 10.40 -4.79 -12.52
CA MET A 91 10.01 -4.91 -11.11
C MET A 91 8.63 -5.52 -11.00
N MET A 92 8.42 -6.44 -10.04
CA MET A 92 7.11 -7.08 -9.83
C MET A 92 6.67 -6.91 -8.38
N ILE A 93 5.45 -6.40 -8.17
CA ILE A 93 4.90 -6.07 -6.85
C ILE A 93 3.69 -6.95 -6.57
N HIS A 94 3.79 -7.80 -5.56
CA HIS A 94 2.78 -8.78 -5.17
C HIS A 94 1.52 -8.16 -4.55
N GLY A 95 0.44 -8.93 -4.47
CA GLY A 95 -0.84 -8.53 -3.85
C GLY A 95 -0.78 -8.44 -2.32
N VAL A 96 -1.87 -7.89 -1.73
CA VAL A 96 -1.94 -7.54 -0.30
C VAL A 96 -1.71 -8.73 0.64
N SER A 97 -2.22 -9.93 0.34
CA SER A 97 -2.05 -11.11 1.20
C SER A 97 -0.95 -12.06 0.72
N ALA A 98 -0.16 -11.63 -0.27
CA ALA A 98 0.88 -12.41 -0.91
C ALA A 98 2.29 -11.96 -0.52
N CYS A 99 3.30 -12.50 -1.22
CA CYS A 99 4.70 -12.15 -1.06
C CYS A 99 5.45 -12.40 -2.39
N PRO A 100 6.76 -12.10 -2.51
CA PRO A 100 7.52 -12.21 -3.76
C PRO A 100 7.39 -13.53 -4.50
N GLN A 101 7.19 -14.63 -3.79
CA GLN A 101 6.96 -15.96 -4.39
C GLN A 101 5.82 -15.98 -5.42
N GLN A 102 4.83 -15.07 -5.29
CA GLN A 102 3.72 -14.96 -6.23
C GLN A 102 4.18 -14.71 -7.68
N PHE A 103 5.32 -14.08 -7.86
CA PHE A 103 5.88 -13.73 -9.15
C PHE A 103 7.16 -14.50 -9.51
N ALA A 104 7.56 -15.53 -8.73
CA ALA A 104 8.83 -16.22 -8.96
C ALA A 104 8.93 -16.80 -10.37
N ASP A 105 7.91 -17.58 -10.81
CA ASP A 105 7.89 -18.25 -12.12
C ASP A 105 7.82 -17.24 -13.27
N LEU A 106 7.02 -16.17 -13.12
CA LEU A 106 6.97 -15.08 -14.10
C LEU A 106 8.31 -14.34 -14.15
N GLY A 107 8.95 -14.14 -12.99
CA GLY A 107 10.29 -13.56 -12.90
C GLY A 107 11.31 -14.40 -13.64
N ASP A 108 11.26 -15.72 -13.52
CA ASP A 108 12.13 -16.64 -14.26
C ASP A 108 11.90 -16.57 -15.75
N THR A 109 10.66 -16.46 -16.20
CA THR A 109 10.31 -16.28 -17.61
C THR A 109 10.94 -15.02 -18.19
N PHE A 110 10.82 -13.88 -17.49
CA PHE A 110 11.44 -12.63 -17.96
C PHE A 110 12.97 -12.67 -17.85
N PHE A 111 13.51 -13.29 -16.80
CA PHE A 111 14.96 -13.45 -16.66
C PHE A 111 15.55 -14.24 -17.82
N ASN A 112 14.94 -15.38 -18.17
CA ASN A 112 15.34 -16.21 -19.31
C ASN A 112 15.20 -15.48 -20.65
N ALA A 113 14.31 -14.47 -20.73
CA ALA A 113 14.17 -13.58 -21.87
C ALA A 113 15.19 -12.40 -21.87
N GLY A 114 16.17 -12.40 -20.96
CA GLY A 114 17.26 -11.43 -20.92
C GLY A 114 17.00 -10.17 -20.09
N TYR A 115 15.95 -10.14 -19.27
CA TYR A 115 15.67 -9.03 -18.36
C TYR A 115 16.42 -9.21 -17.04
N ASN A 116 16.84 -8.12 -16.42
CA ASN A 116 17.09 -8.10 -14.98
C ASN A 116 15.78 -7.99 -14.23
N ILE A 117 15.65 -8.71 -13.09
CA ILE A 117 14.41 -8.87 -12.35
C ILE A 117 14.59 -8.41 -10.91
N TYR A 118 13.62 -7.65 -10.41
CA TYR A 118 13.53 -7.29 -9.00
C TYR A 118 12.11 -7.52 -8.49
N ILE A 119 11.95 -8.39 -7.50
CA ILE A 119 10.65 -8.70 -6.88
C ILE A 119 10.78 -8.40 -5.38
N PRO A 120 10.57 -7.14 -4.97
CA PRO A 120 10.71 -6.75 -3.58
C PRO A 120 9.55 -7.25 -2.73
N ARG A 121 9.84 -7.61 -1.48
CA ARG A 121 8.81 -7.86 -0.46
C ARG A 121 8.24 -6.53 0.03
N VAL A 122 6.94 -6.36 -0.09
CA VAL A 122 6.23 -5.20 0.47
C VAL A 122 6.37 -5.20 2.01
N PRO A 123 6.67 -4.05 2.66
CA PRO A 123 6.78 -3.98 4.12
C PRO A 123 5.58 -4.58 4.83
N SER A 124 5.81 -5.25 5.95
CA SER A 124 4.81 -5.96 6.78
C SER A 124 4.12 -7.16 6.09
N HIS A 125 4.54 -7.54 4.88
CA HIS A 125 4.01 -8.69 4.16
C HIS A 125 4.98 -9.88 4.21
N GLY A 126 4.48 -11.09 3.95
CA GLY A 126 5.30 -12.29 3.91
C GLY A 126 5.89 -12.70 5.26
N LEU A 127 5.29 -12.27 6.36
CA LEU A 127 5.70 -12.60 7.72
C LEU A 127 5.05 -13.91 8.19
N THR A 128 5.61 -14.52 9.23
CA THR A 128 5.08 -15.74 9.86
C THR A 128 3.65 -15.51 10.37
N ASP A 129 3.36 -14.36 10.96
CA ASP A 129 2.00 -13.90 11.22
C ASP A 129 1.49 -13.10 10.00
N ASN A 130 0.68 -13.76 9.18
CA ASN A 130 0.11 -13.14 7.98
C ASN A 130 -0.79 -11.93 8.26
N LYS A 131 -1.33 -11.77 9.48
CA LYS A 131 -2.20 -10.64 9.82
C LYS A 131 -1.43 -9.33 9.93
N ARG A 132 -0.11 -9.40 10.12
CA ARG A 132 0.75 -8.21 10.25
C ARG A 132 0.82 -7.34 8.99
N HIS A 133 0.30 -7.77 7.84
CA HIS A 133 0.15 -6.87 6.68
C HIS A 133 -0.72 -5.63 6.99
N GLY A 134 -1.61 -5.70 8.00
CA GLY A 134 -2.34 -4.54 8.53
C GLY A 134 -1.46 -3.48 9.21
N GLU A 135 -0.23 -3.81 9.60
CA GLU A 135 0.73 -2.89 10.24
C GLU A 135 1.41 -1.95 9.23
N ILE A 136 1.30 -2.22 7.92
CA ILE A 136 1.89 -1.35 6.89
C ILE A 136 1.44 0.11 7.10
N THR A 137 2.34 1.06 6.88
CA THR A 137 2.04 2.48 7.02
C THR A 137 2.21 3.21 5.69
N ILE A 138 1.51 4.33 5.52
CA ILE A 138 1.65 5.16 4.30
C ILE A 138 3.10 5.63 4.09
N PRO A 139 3.85 6.10 5.11
CA PRO A 139 5.26 6.41 4.94
C PRO A 139 6.09 5.20 4.49
N ALA A 140 5.87 4.00 5.05
CA ALA A 140 6.59 2.79 4.64
C ALA A 140 6.25 2.38 3.20
N MET A 141 4.98 2.54 2.77
CA MET A 141 4.58 2.31 1.37
C MET A 141 5.26 3.30 0.43
N ALA A 142 5.28 4.59 0.75
CA ALA A 142 5.94 5.61 -0.06
C ALA A 142 7.45 5.36 -0.16
N GLN A 143 8.10 5.06 0.95
CA GLN A 143 9.52 4.71 0.98
C GLN A 143 9.82 3.47 0.14
N PHE A 144 9.01 2.42 0.29
CA PHE A 144 9.11 1.19 -0.50
C PHE A 144 9.00 1.47 -2.01
N MET A 145 8.00 2.23 -2.44
CA MET A 145 7.81 2.58 -3.84
C MET A 145 8.99 3.38 -4.39
N ASN A 146 9.45 4.39 -3.66
CA ASN A 146 10.60 5.21 -4.07
C ASN A 146 11.91 4.40 -4.15
N SER A 147 12.24 3.64 -3.11
CA SER A 147 13.47 2.84 -3.09
C SER A 147 13.46 1.75 -4.15
N SER A 148 12.34 1.09 -4.37
CA SER A 148 12.20 0.07 -5.40
C SER A 148 12.31 0.66 -6.81
N THR A 149 11.77 1.86 -7.02
CA THR A 149 11.95 2.61 -8.29
C THR A 149 13.40 3.00 -8.51
N SER A 150 14.10 3.46 -7.47
CA SER A 150 15.54 3.75 -7.58
C SER A 150 16.34 2.50 -7.94
N ILE A 151 16.06 1.35 -7.33
CA ILE A 151 16.74 0.10 -7.63
C ILE A 151 16.52 -0.30 -9.10
N ILE A 152 15.25 -0.33 -9.55
CA ILE A 152 14.98 -0.78 -10.92
C ILE A 152 15.62 0.15 -11.98
N SER A 153 15.76 1.45 -11.69
CA SER A 153 16.38 2.41 -12.60
C SER A 153 17.82 2.08 -13.01
N GLY A 154 18.56 1.40 -12.12
CA GLY A 154 19.93 0.97 -12.38
C GLY A 154 20.05 -0.40 -13.05
N LEU A 155 18.96 -1.18 -13.15
CA LEU A 155 19.00 -2.56 -13.62
C LEU A 155 18.79 -2.69 -15.14
N GLY A 156 18.13 -1.73 -15.79
CA GLY A 156 17.84 -1.76 -17.22
C GLY A 156 17.84 -0.39 -17.87
N ASP A 157 18.02 -0.34 -19.18
CA ASP A 157 17.88 0.90 -19.95
C ASP A 157 16.40 1.27 -20.12
N GLU A 158 15.56 0.29 -20.45
CA GLU A 158 14.11 0.37 -20.35
C GLU A 158 13.66 -0.39 -19.10
N THR A 159 12.84 0.24 -18.26
CA THR A 159 12.33 -0.39 -17.06
C THR A 159 10.81 -0.47 -17.05
N GLY A 160 10.30 -1.59 -16.54
CA GLY A 160 8.88 -1.84 -16.40
C GLY A 160 8.49 -2.19 -14.97
N VAL A 161 7.20 -2.06 -14.67
CA VAL A 161 6.61 -2.52 -13.43
C VAL A 161 5.41 -3.42 -13.71
N VAL A 162 5.32 -4.53 -13.00
CA VAL A 162 4.15 -5.41 -12.96
C VAL A 162 3.59 -5.36 -11.54
N GLY A 163 2.30 -5.16 -11.39
CA GLY A 163 1.65 -5.20 -10.10
C GLY A 163 0.38 -6.03 -10.12
N LEU A 164 0.10 -6.75 -9.05
CA LEU A 164 -1.14 -7.52 -8.89
C LEU A 164 -1.94 -7.00 -7.69
N SER A 165 -3.24 -6.77 -7.87
CA SER A 165 -4.17 -6.35 -6.81
C SER A 165 -3.64 -5.08 -6.09
N GLY A 166 -3.38 -5.10 -4.78
CA GLY A 166 -2.76 -3.98 -4.07
C GLY A 166 -1.37 -3.60 -4.61
N GLY A 167 -0.60 -4.55 -5.13
CA GLY A 167 0.65 -4.27 -5.83
C GLY A 167 0.44 -3.49 -7.13
N ALA A 168 -0.72 -3.66 -7.79
CA ALA A 168 -1.06 -2.86 -8.96
C ALA A 168 -1.39 -1.40 -8.60
N ASN A 169 -1.96 -1.14 -7.41
CA ASN A 169 -2.14 0.23 -6.92
C ASN A 169 -0.78 0.92 -6.71
N MET A 170 0.19 0.22 -6.10
CA MET A 170 1.57 0.73 -5.97
C MET A 170 2.22 0.95 -7.34
N ALA A 171 2.05 0.02 -8.28
CA ALA A 171 2.57 0.15 -9.65
C ALA A 171 1.94 1.35 -10.38
N THR A 172 0.65 1.64 -10.16
CA THR A 172 -0.04 2.84 -10.67
C THR A 172 0.64 4.10 -10.14
N TRP A 173 0.81 4.22 -8.83
CA TRP A 173 1.49 5.36 -8.23
C TRP A 173 2.93 5.53 -8.76
N ILE A 174 3.70 4.44 -8.79
CA ILE A 174 5.07 4.43 -9.31
C ILE A 174 5.09 4.96 -10.76
N THR A 175 4.21 4.49 -11.61
CA THR A 175 4.16 4.91 -13.03
C THR A 175 3.76 6.37 -13.16
N GLN A 176 2.79 6.82 -12.35
CA GLN A 176 2.31 8.20 -12.38
C GLN A 176 3.40 9.21 -11.97
N TYR A 177 4.17 8.90 -10.93
CA TYR A 177 5.16 9.84 -10.40
C TYR A 177 6.59 9.60 -10.89
N ASN A 178 6.84 8.54 -11.69
CA ASN A 178 8.16 8.17 -12.18
C ASN A 178 8.16 7.81 -13.68
N SER A 179 7.38 8.52 -14.47
CA SER A 179 7.25 8.28 -15.92
C SER A 179 8.58 8.41 -16.69
N GLN A 180 9.56 9.13 -16.13
CA GLN A 180 10.92 9.23 -16.69
C GLN A 180 11.76 7.96 -16.46
N THR A 181 11.38 7.13 -15.48
CA THR A 181 12.05 5.89 -15.14
C THR A 181 11.27 4.69 -15.64
N ILE A 182 9.97 4.64 -15.42
CA ILE A 182 9.11 3.51 -15.79
C ILE A 182 8.50 3.75 -17.17
N SER A 183 8.95 2.99 -18.15
CA SER A 183 8.46 3.08 -19.54
C SER A 183 7.24 2.20 -19.82
N ARG A 184 7.01 1.15 -18.99
CA ARG A 184 5.89 0.21 -19.18
C ARG A 184 5.32 -0.21 -17.82
N ALA A 185 3.99 -0.34 -17.74
CA ALA A 185 3.29 -0.87 -16.57
C ALA A 185 2.31 -1.96 -16.99
N LEU A 186 2.27 -3.06 -16.26
CA LEU A 186 1.25 -4.10 -16.37
C LEU A 186 0.52 -4.17 -15.03
N LEU A 187 -0.74 -3.75 -15.05
CA LEU A 187 -1.59 -3.68 -13.87
C LEU A 187 -2.60 -4.84 -13.90
N LEU A 188 -2.38 -5.83 -13.06
CA LEU A 188 -3.20 -7.02 -12.99
C LEU A 188 -4.23 -6.86 -11.86
N SER A 189 -5.51 -6.81 -12.23
CA SER A 189 -6.63 -6.68 -11.28
C SER A 189 -6.39 -5.63 -10.19
N PRO A 190 -6.15 -4.36 -10.53
CA PRO A 190 -5.83 -3.32 -9.55
C PRO A 190 -6.94 -3.18 -8.51
N PHE A 191 -6.56 -3.06 -7.24
CA PHE A 191 -7.48 -2.91 -6.12
C PHE A 191 -7.67 -1.41 -5.78
N TYR A 192 -8.32 -0.66 -6.64
CA TYR A 192 -8.58 0.76 -6.37
C TYR A 192 -9.69 0.95 -5.33
N GLN A 193 -10.63 0.01 -5.30
CA GLN A 193 -11.67 -0.08 -4.27
C GLN A 193 -12.27 -1.49 -4.25
N PRO A 194 -12.88 -1.93 -3.13
CA PRO A 194 -13.65 -3.16 -3.09
C PRO A 194 -14.80 -3.14 -4.09
N SER A 195 -15.22 -4.31 -4.56
CA SER A 195 -16.42 -4.42 -5.38
C SER A 195 -17.67 -3.97 -4.61
N ALA A 196 -18.66 -3.42 -5.30
CA ALA A 196 -19.90 -2.96 -4.67
C ALA A 196 -20.69 -4.11 -4.02
N SER A 197 -20.49 -5.36 -4.48
CA SER A 197 -21.08 -6.57 -3.88
C SER A 197 -20.46 -6.91 -2.51
N GLU A 198 -19.18 -6.56 -2.29
CA GLU A 198 -18.47 -6.80 -1.03
C GLU A 198 -18.57 -5.61 -0.08
N THR A 199 -18.46 -4.41 -0.62
CA THR A 199 -18.49 -3.17 0.16
C THR A 199 -19.30 -2.11 -0.57
N PRO A 200 -20.50 -1.74 -0.09
CA PRO A 200 -21.26 -0.65 -0.66
C PRO A 200 -20.45 0.64 -0.78
N SER A 201 -20.58 1.36 -1.88
CA SER A 201 -19.74 2.53 -2.21
C SER A 201 -19.71 3.61 -1.12
N TRP A 202 -20.79 3.78 -0.36
CA TRP A 202 -20.85 4.75 0.74
C TRP A 202 -19.93 4.38 1.93
N LYS A 203 -19.51 3.10 2.06
CA LYS A 203 -18.57 2.66 3.09
C LYS A 203 -17.11 2.92 2.71
N ILE A 204 -16.80 3.16 1.44
CA ILE A 204 -15.42 3.35 0.96
C ILE A 204 -14.71 4.52 1.67
N PRO A 205 -15.33 5.73 1.79
CA PRO A 205 -14.70 6.82 2.55
C PRO A 205 -14.41 6.45 4.01
N LEU A 206 -15.29 5.68 4.66
CA LEU A 206 -15.09 5.24 6.04
C LEU A 206 -13.95 4.22 6.13
N LEU A 207 -13.89 3.24 5.24
CA LEU A 207 -12.80 2.27 5.17
C LEU A 207 -11.45 2.99 5.00
N ARG A 208 -11.36 3.91 4.04
CA ARG A 208 -10.18 4.71 3.78
C ARG A 208 -9.78 5.58 4.98
N ASN A 209 -10.73 6.32 5.55
CA ASN A 209 -10.43 7.36 6.52
C ASN A 209 -10.32 6.84 7.96
N LEU A 210 -11.05 5.81 8.33
CA LEU A 210 -11.04 5.27 9.71
C LEU A 210 -10.03 4.13 9.86
N TYR A 211 -10.05 3.17 8.95
CA TYR A 211 -9.11 2.04 8.99
C TYR A 211 -7.75 2.39 8.37
N GLY A 212 -7.72 3.03 7.21
CA GLY A 212 -6.47 3.40 6.54
C GLY A 212 -5.60 4.37 7.34
N ARG A 213 -6.20 5.19 8.22
CA ARG A 213 -5.52 6.10 9.16
C ARG A 213 -5.31 5.51 10.56
N ASN A 214 -5.63 4.24 10.77
CA ASN A 214 -5.53 3.54 12.06
C ASN A 214 -6.38 4.17 13.19
N ILE A 215 -7.48 4.88 12.87
CA ILE A 215 -8.40 5.45 13.85
C ILE A 215 -9.16 4.33 14.55
N PHE A 216 -9.61 3.32 13.78
CA PHE A 216 -10.26 2.14 14.35
C PHE A 216 -9.27 0.99 14.55
N PRO A 217 -9.52 0.11 15.54
CA PRO A 217 -8.80 -1.16 15.68
C PRO A 217 -8.84 -1.93 14.36
N ASP A 218 -7.80 -2.71 14.08
CA ASP A 218 -7.82 -3.57 12.92
C ASP A 218 -8.87 -4.66 13.06
N SER A 219 -9.48 -5.01 11.96
CA SER A 219 -10.37 -6.16 11.81
C SER A 219 -10.07 -6.83 10.48
N PHE A 220 -10.55 -8.06 10.31
CA PHE A 220 -10.21 -8.88 9.17
C PHE A 220 -11.46 -9.34 8.43
N THR A 221 -11.37 -9.44 7.11
CA THR A 221 -12.40 -10.07 6.28
C THR A 221 -12.42 -11.59 6.54
N GLY A 222 -13.41 -12.28 6.03
CA GLY A 222 -13.47 -13.74 6.08
C GLY A 222 -12.26 -14.46 5.47
N SER A 223 -11.50 -13.78 4.60
CA SER A 223 -10.23 -14.25 4.03
C SER A 223 -8.99 -13.81 4.83
N ASN A 224 -9.15 -13.31 6.04
CA ASN A 224 -8.09 -12.75 6.90
C ASN A 224 -7.36 -11.53 6.30
N LEU A 225 -7.99 -10.80 5.40
CA LEU A 225 -7.44 -9.56 4.85
C LEU A 225 -7.77 -8.39 5.78
N SER A 226 -6.74 -7.66 6.22
CA SER A 226 -6.85 -6.53 7.13
C SER A 226 -7.60 -5.35 6.52
N TYR A 227 -8.60 -4.81 7.21
CA TYR A 227 -9.27 -3.57 6.81
C TYR A 227 -8.34 -2.36 6.87
N ARG A 228 -7.35 -2.34 7.79
CA ARG A 228 -6.33 -1.29 7.82
C ARG A 228 -5.45 -1.32 6.58
N ALA A 229 -5.02 -2.51 6.14
CA ALA A 229 -4.29 -2.64 4.88
C ALA A 229 -5.14 -2.16 3.70
N LEU A 230 -6.37 -2.66 3.56
CA LEU A 230 -7.29 -2.24 2.49
C LEU A 230 -7.46 -0.73 2.43
N GLY A 231 -7.72 -0.08 3.57
CA GLY A 231 -7.87 1.37 3.64
C GLY A 231 -6.63 2.12 3.15
N LYS A 232 -5.42 1.65 3.47
CA LYS A 232 -4.15 2.25 3.02
C LYS A 232 -3.93 2.05 1.51
N TYR A 233 -4.26 0.87 0.98
CA TYR A 233 -4.19 0.63 -0.46
C TYR A 233 -5.18 1.49 -1.25
N ILE A 234 -6.36 1.80 -0.70
CA ILE A 234 -7.30 2.76 -1.30
C ILE A 234 -6.75 4.20 -1.23
N ILE A 235 -5.96 4.56 -0.21
CA ILE A 235 -5.36 5.89 -0.10
C ILE A 235 -4.32 6.13 -1.20
N ILE A 236 -3.56 5.11 -1.61
CA ILE A 236 -2.54 5.22 -2.67
C ILE A 236 -3.10 5.06 -4.08
N ALA A 237 -4.35 4.62 -4.21
CA ALA A 237 -5.04 4.47 -5.49
C ALA A 237 -5.52 5.82 -6.04
#